data_970b448c928a583cc54e6b0da0206991
#
_entry.id   970b448c928a583cc54e6b0da0206991
#
_cell.length_a   1.000
_cell.length_b   1.000
_cell.length_c   1.000
_cell.angle_alpha   90.00
_cell.angle_beta   90.00
_cell.angle_gamma   90.00
#
_symmetry.space_group_name_H-M   'P 1'
#
loop_
_entity.id
_entity.type
_entity.pdbx_description
1 polymer ?
#
loop_
_entity_poly.entity_id
_entity_poly.type
_entity_poly.pdbx_seq_one_letter_code
_entity_poly.pdbx_strand_id
1 'polypeptide(L)'
;MPINIVDSIGSVDDAIEKNEEIIEKIKAYGNKLFSTVDTSQCIDANTLISFEKGIEIGSANYYDKEIENSTPYIRVGNLLNNNYDTYCIDNDYKKCDYNDILIAFDGAPGRNSIGLCGVYSSGIYKVICDSKLKGFVYFYINSDLLQDIIKQNSQGTTILHASKSIKLFKMPSVNNIILNNQLNDLYNVLINLYKKQISLKKIKQLLLNKYFD
;
A
#
# COMPACT_ATOMS: atom_id res chain seq x y z
N MET A 1 -5.17 13.52 39.27
CA MET A 1 -4.97 12.07 39.35
C MET A 1 -3.85 11.73 38.39
N PRO A 2 -2.83 10.98 38.79
CA PRO A 2 -1.84 10.51 37.81
C PRO A 2 -2.57 9.62 36.81
N ILE A 3 -2.56 10.00 35.52
CA ILE A 3 -3.04 9.16 34.43
C ILE A 3 -2.20 7.89 34.51
N ASN A 4 -2.86 6.77 34.72
CA ASN A 4 -2.17 5.48 34.74
C ASN A 4 -1.55 5.25 33.34
N ILE A 5 -0.23 5.18 33.29
CA ILE A 5 0.54 5.03 32.03
C ILE A 5 0.06 3.81 31.26
N VAL A 6 -0.22 2.73 32.00
CA VAL A 6 -0.76 1.47 31.44
C VAL A 6 -2.10 1.71 30.74
N ASP A 7 -2.99 2.51 31.34
CA ASP A 7 -4.29 2.81 30.74
C ASP A 7 -4.15 3.67 29.47
N SER A 8 -3.17 4.58 29.45
CA SER A 8 -2.91 5.42 28.26
C SER A 8 -2.37 4.61 27.09
N ILE A 9 -1.40 3.72 27.32
CA ILE A 9 -0.85 2.83 26.29
C ILE A 9 -1.91 1.83 25.83
N GLY A 10 -2.67 1.23 26.76
CA GLY A 10 -3.77 0.33 26.46
C GLY A 10 -4.84 0.98 25.58
N SER A 11 -5.23 2.22 25.87
CA SER A 11 -6.19 2.95 25.05
C SER A 11 -5.69 3.20 23.62
N VAL A 12 -4.38 3.40 23.43
CA VAL A 12 -3.80 3.52 22.08
C VAL A 12 -3.77 2.17 21.38
N ASP A 13 -3.48 1.08 22.09
CA ASP A 13 -3.51 -0.27 21.52
C ASP A 13 -4.91 -0.66 21.08
N ASP A 14 -5.92 -0.41 21.89
CA ASP A 14 -7.33 -0.62 21.54
C ASP A 14 -7.73 0.18 20.29
N ALA A 15 -7.23 1.43 20.16
CA ALA A 15 -7.49 2.27 19.02
C ALA A 15 -6.80 1.75 17.75
N ILE A 16 -5.60 1.19 17.86
CA ILE A 16 -4.85 0.54 16.77
C ILE A 16 -5.63 -0.69 16.28
N GLU A 17 -5.98 -1.61 17.18
CA GLU A 17 -6.70 -2.84 16.87
C GLU A 17 -8.04 -2.55 16.18
N LYS A 18 -8.81 -1.63 16.76
CA LYS A 18 -10.11 -1.23 16.20
C LYS A 18 -10.00 -0.60 14.81
N ASN A 19 -8.93 0.17 14.57
CA ASN A 19 -8.68 0.76 13.27
C ASN A 19 -8.29 -0.32 12.23
N GLU A 20 -7.50 -1.32 12.63
CA GLU A 20 -7.15 -2.47 11.79
C GLU A 20 -8.38 -3.30 11.42
N GLU A 21 -9.27 -3.58 12.37
CA GLU A 21 -10.54 -4.25 12.08
C GLU A 21 -11.40 -3.50 11.05
N ILE A 22 -11.48 -2.16 11.16
CA ILE A 22 -12.26 -1.35 10.23
C ILE A 22 -11.63 -1.41 8.84
N ILE A 23 -10.30 -1.30 8.73
CA ILE A 23 -9.57 -1.43 7.46
C ILE A 23 -9.92 -2.76 6.78
N GLU A 24 -9.83 -3.89 7.50
CA GLU A 24 -10.11 -5.21 6.93
C GLU A 24 -11.59 -5.36 6.51
N LYS A 25 -12.53 -4.83 7.28
CA LYS A 25 -13.96 -4.84 6.91
C LYS A 25 -14.21 -4.03 5.62
N ILE A 26 -13.58 -2.87 5.47
CA ILE A 26 -13.73 -2.04 4.26
C ILE A 26 -13.08 -2.71 3.05
N LYS A 27 -11.90 -3.31 3.20
CA LYS A 27 -11.24 -4.07 2.14
C LYS A 27 -12.12 -5.24 1.67
N ALA A 28 -12.65 -6.02 2.62
CA ALA A 28 -13.52 -7.14 2.32
C ALA A 28 -14.81 -6.68 1.59
N TYR A 29 -15.42 -5.58 2.04
CA TYR A 29 -16.60 -5.02 1.38
C TYR A 29 -16.29 -4.52 -0.03
N GLY A 30 -15.19 -3.78 -0.22
CA GLY A 30 -14.77 -3.28 -1.52
C GLY A 30 -14.41 -4.41 -2.50
N ASN A 31 -13.73 -5.47 -2.04
CA ASN A 31 -13.46 -6.66 -2.86
C ASN A 31 -14.75 -7.36 -3.27
N LYS A 32 -15.72 -7.50 -2.34
CA LYS A 32 -17.05 -8.05 -2.66
C LYS A 32 -17.79 -7.16 -3.66
N LEU A 33 -17.72 -5.85 -3.52
CA LEU A 33 -18.31 -4.92 -4.47
C LEU A 33 -17.64 -5.03 -5.84
N PHE A 34 -16.30 -5.10 -5.90
CA PHE A 34 -15.56 -5.29 -7.13
C PHE A 34 -15.87 -6.63 -7.81
N SER A 35 -16.14 -7.70 -7.06
CA SER A 35 -16.51 -9.01 -7.63
C SER A 35 -17.84 -9.01 -8.39
N THR A 36 -18.65 -7.95 -8.28
CA THR A 36 -19.86 -7.76 -9.10
C THR A 36 -19.61 -7.13 -10.46
N VAL A 37 -18.35 -6.72 -10.73
CA VAL A 37 -17.97 -6.13 -12.02
C VAL A 37 -18.06 -7.20 -13.11
N ASP A 38 -18.69 -6.85 -14.24
CA ASP A 38 -18.72 -7.73 -15.41
C ASP A 38 -17.32 -7.87 -16.01
N THR A 39 -16.79 -9.08 -16.00
CA THR A 39 -15.49 -9.44 -16.56
C THR A 39 -15.56 -10.04 -17.95
N SER A 40 -16.75 -10.11 -18.56
CA SER A 40 -16.93 -10.65 -19.93
C SER A 40 -16.22 -9.81 -20.99
N GLN A 41 -16.06 -8.52 -20.73
CA GLN A 41 -15.38 -7.56 -21.60
C GLN A 41 -14.22 -6.89 -20.86
N CYS A 42 -13.04 -7.47 -21.01
CA CYS A 42 -11.81 -6.87 -20.50
C CYS A 42 -11.04 -6.16 -21.61
N ILE A 43 -10.46 -5.03 -21.25
CA ILE A 43 -9.53 -4.27 -22.11
C ILE A 43 -8.08 -4.48 -21.65
N ASP A 44 -7.13 -4.10 -22.47
CA ASP A 44 -5.73 -4.06 -22.03
C ASP A 44 -5.57 -3.03 -20.89
N ALA A 45 -5.18 -3.48 -19.71
CA ALA A 45 -5.05 -2.61 -18.55
C ALA A 45 -4.02 -1.49 -18.78
N ASN A 46 -3.01 -1.74 -19.62
CA ASN A 46 -1.96 -0.75 -19.94
C ASN A 46 -2.47 0.47 -20.73
N THR A 47 -3.72 0.45 -21.19
CA THR A 47 -4.38 1.63 -21.78
C THR A 47 -4.89 2.62 -20.73
N LEU A 48 -5.09 2.19 -19.48
CA LEU A 48 -5.64 3.00 -18.39
C LEU A 48 -4.67 3.16 -17.22
N ILE A 49 -3.74 2.24 -17.04
CA ILE A 49 -2.75 2.25 -15.96
C ILE A 49 -1.34 2.04 -16.50
N SER A 50 -0.37 2.63 -15.82
CA SER A 50 1.05 2.35 -16.06
C SER A 50 1.78 2.18 -14.73
N PHE A 51 3.01 1.71 -14.79
CA PHE A 51 3.78 1.33 -13.59
C PHE A 51 5.12 2.03 -13.58
N GLU A 52 5.39 2.80 -12.55
CA GLU A 52 6.67 3.45 -12.34
C GLU A 52 7.51 2.64 -11.34
N LYS A 53 8.63 2.11 -11.80
CA LYS A 53 9.54 1.32 -10.97
C LYS A 53 10.27 2.21 -9.96
N GLY A 54 10.38 1.74 -8.71
CA GLY A 54 11.19 2.37 -7.67
C GLY A 54 12.70 2.26 -7.90
N ILE A 55 13.47 2.70 -6.94
CA ILE A 55 14.93 2.82 -7.05
C ILE A 55 15.64 2.03 -5.95
N GLU A 56 16.77 1.43 -6.27
CA GLU A 56 17.70 0.88 -5.30
C GLU A 56 18.76 1.91 -4.96
N ILE A 57 18.83 2.30 -3.69
CA ILE A 57 19.78 3.33 -3.20
C ILE A 57 21.03 2.74 -2.54
N GLY A 58 21.08 1.41 -2.41
CA GLY A 58 22.16 0.69 -1.75
C GLY A 58 22.09 0.73 -0.22
N SER A 59 22.38 -0.41 0.41
CA SER A 59 22.23 -0.59 1.86
C SER A 59 23.11 0.34 2.72
N ALA A 60 24.21 0.86 2.18
CA ALA A 60 25.05 1.84 2.86
C ALA A 60 24.36 3.19 3.11
N ASN A 61 23.23 3.45 2.42
CA ASN A 61 22.44 4.67 2.54
C ASN A 61 21.16 4.48 3.38
N TYR A 62 21.04 3.35 4.10
CA TYR A 62 19.89 3.05 4.96
C TYR A 62 20.17 3.51 6.39
N TYR A 63 19.14 4.04 7.02
CA TYR A 63 19.09 4.39 8.44
C TYR A 63 17.91 3.64 9.08
N ASP A 64 18.13 3.05 10.24
CA ASP A 64 17.11 2.30 10.99
C ASP A 64 16.14 3.22 11.76
N LYS A 65 16.45 4.52 11.82
CA LYS A 65 15.66 5.53 12.51
C LYS A 65 15.53 6.78 11.65
N GLU A 66 14.44 7.51 11.87
CA GLU A 66 14.25 8.85 11.29
C GLU A 66 15.35 9.79 11.82
N ILE A 67 16.11 10.41 10.92
CA ILE A 67 17.14 11.41 11.20
C ILE A 67 16.80 12.71 10.48
N GLU A 68 17.51 13.78 10.81
CA GLU A 68 17.31 15.08 10.17
C GLU A 68 17.45 14.97 8.63
N ASN A 69 16.52 15.58 7.90
CA ASN A 69 16.46 15.53 6.43
C ASN A 69 16.30 14.13 5.81
N SER A 70 15.86 13.14 6.60
CA SER A 70 15.55 11.82 6.08
C SER A 70 14.07 11.69 5.68
N THR A 71 13.83 10.74 4.79
CA THR A 71 12.49 10.32 4.35
C THR A 71 12.37 8.79 4.47
N PRO A 72 11.17 8.24 4.69
CA PRO A 72 11.00 6.80 4.69
C PRO A 72 11.46 6.16 3.37
N TYR A 73 12.17 5.05 3.48
CA TYR A 73 12.52 4.18 2.35
C TYR A 73 11.70 2.90 2.42
N ILE A 74 10.70 2.80 1.56
CA ILE A 74 9.71 1.73 1.55
C ILE A 74 10.26 0.52 0.84
N ARG A 75 10.43 -0.58 1.56
CA ARG A 75 10.82 -1.89 1.04
C ARG A 75 9.61 -2.80 0.90
N VAL A 76 9.74 -3.89 0.15
CA VAL A 76 8.64 -4.83 -0.12
C VAL A 76 8.00 -5.38 1.18
N GLY A 77 8.79 -5.53 2.25
CA GLY A 77 8.31 -5.94 3.57
C GLY A 77 7.30 -4.95 4.16
N ASN A 78 7.53 -3.65 3.97
CA ASN A 78 6.70 -2.59 4.54
C ASN A 78 5.28 -2.54 3.96
N LEU A 79 5.08 -3.08 2.74
CA LEU A 79 3.75 -3.18 2.12
C LEU A 79 2.81 -4.14 2.86
N LEU A 80 3.33 -5.04 3.72
CA LEU A 80 2.50 -5.98 4.46
C LEU A 80 1.76 -5.30 5.61
N ASN A 81 2.47 -4.47 6.38
CA ASN A 81 1.98 -3.93 7.65
C ASN A 81 1.86 -2.40 7.65
N ASN A 82 2.06 -1.75 6.51
CA ASN A 82 2.08 -0.29 6.37
C ASN A 82 2.93 0.38 7.47
N ASN A 83 4.17 -0.07 7.62
CA ASN A 83 5.11 0.46 8.60
C ASN A 83 6.34 1.07 7.93
N TYR A 84 7.07 1.89 8.68
CA TYR A 84 8.36 2.42 8.29
C TYR A 84 9.42 1.86 9.25
N ASP A 85 10.42 1.18 8.71
CA ASP A 85 11.54 0.60 9.44
C ASP A 85 12.91 0.98 8.83
N THR A 86 12.89 1.74 7.76
CA THR A 86 14.09 2.15 7.03
C THR A 86 13.88 3.55 6.50
N TYR A 87 14.94 4.37 6.56
CA TYR A 87 14.95 5.76 6.13
C TYR A 87 16.14 6.01 5.22
N CYS A 88 16.09 7.07 4.43
CA CYS A 88 17.22 7.52 3.60
C CYS A 88 17.25 9.04 3.52
N ILE A 89 18.41 9.62 3.23
CA ILE A 89 18.50 11.03 2.87
C ILE A 89 17.83 11.24 1.51
N ASP A 90 17.04 12.28 1.41
CA ASP A 90 16.35 12.63 0.17
C ASP A 90 17.31 13.27 -0.83
N ASN A 91 17.49 12.61 -1.97
CA ASN A 91 18.35 13.05 -3.08
C ASN A 91 17.53 13.13 -4.39
N ASP A 92 16.36 13.76 -4.35
CA ASP A 92 15.43 13.86 -5.49
C ASP A 92 15.01 12.50 -6.08
N TYR A 93 14.99 11.47 -5.23
CA TYR A 93 14.52 10.15 -5.61
C TYR A 93 13.02 10.16 -5.93
N LYS A 94 12.59 9.18 -6.73
CA LYS A 94 11.17 8.91 -6.96
C LYS A 94 10.45 8.61 -5.66
N LYS A 95 9.36 9.31 -5.41
CA LYS A 95 8.55 9.17 -4.20
C LYS A 95 7.11 8.80 -4.53
N CYS A 96 6.49 8.13 -3.59
CA CYS A 96 5.05 8.00 -3.54
C CYS A 96 4.46 8.95 -2.50
N ASP A 97 3.20 9.26 -2.68
CA ASP A 97 2.37 9.95 -1.70
C ASP A 97 1.34 8.96 -1.12
N TYR A 98 0.72 9.33 0.00
CA TYR A 98 -0.31 8.52 0.68
C TYR A 98 -1.44 8.04 -0.24
N ASN A 99 -1.74 8.81 -1.29
CA ASN A 99 -2.77 8.49 -2.28
C ASN A 99 -2.26 7.63 -3.44
N ASP A 100 -1.05 7.10 -3.36
CA ASP A 100 -0.51 6.25 -4.40
C ASP A 100 -0.69 4.79 -4.06
N ILE A 101 -0.92 3.99 -5.09
CA ILE A 101 -0.99 2.54 -5.00
C ILE A 101 0.40 2.00 -5.29
N LEU A 102 0.94 1.22 -4.36
CA LEU A 102 2.21 0.54 -4.51
C LEU A 102 1.97 -0.97 -4.69
N ILE A 103 2.68 -1.59 -5.62
CA ILE A 103 2.63 -3.03 -5.85
C ILE A 103 4.04 -3.59 -6.03
N ALA A 104 4.36 -4.70 -5.39
CA ALA A 104 5.61 -5.40 -5.57
C ALA A 104 5.52 -6.36 -6.77
N PHE A 105 6.56 -6.35 -7.61
CA PHE A 105 6.77 -7.36 -8.65
C PHE A 105 8.03 -8.18 -8.40
N ASP A 106 8.88 -7.78 -7.45
CA ASP A 106 10.06 -8.53 -7.03
C ASP A 106 9.98 -8.85 -5.53
N GLY A 107 10.44 -10.01 -5.12
CA GLY A 107 10.49 -10.50 -3.75
C GLY A 107 9.15 -11.05 -3.23
N ALA A 108 8.06 -10.32 -3.34
CA ALA A 108 6.71 -10.77 -3.00
C ALA A 108 5.70 -10.26 -4.06
N PRO A 109 5.72 -10.84 -5.27
CA PRO A 109 4.87 -10.40 -6.37
C PRO A 109 3.38 -10.37 -6.00
N GLY A 110 2.70 -9.27 -6.39
CA GLY A 110 1.28 -9.05 -6.09
C GLY A 110 1.02 -8.40 -4.73
N ARG A 111 1.98 -8.42 -3.79
CA ARG A 111 1.83 -7.67 -2.53
C ARG A 111 1.68 -6.19 -2.86
N ASN A 112 0.66 -5.57 -2.31
CA ASN A 112 0.37 -4.16 -2.58
C ASN A 112 -0.02 -3.42 -1.31
N SER A 113 0.04 -2.10 -1.38
CA SER A 113 -0.38 -1.24 -0.30
C SER A 113 -0.76 0.16 -0.79
N ILE A 114 -1.46 0.89 0.05
CA ILE A 114 -1.81 2.30 -0.06
C ILE A 114 -1.55 2.98 1.29
N GLY A 115 -1.53 4.31 1.32
CA GLY A 115 -1.37 5.05 2.57
C GLY A 115 0.08 5.14 3.08
N LEU A 116 1.06 4.79 2.26
CA LEU A 116 2.49 5.00 2.52
C LEU A 116 3.00 6.23 1.73
N CYS A 117 3.98 6.93 2.29
CA CYS A 117 4.63 8.08 1.68
C CYS A 117 6.16 7.98 1.86
N GLY A 118 6.91 8.19 0.79
CA GLY A 118 8.38 8.14 0.83
C GLY A 118 8.99 7.62 -0.47
N VAL A 119 10.29 7.39 -0.44
CA VAL A 119 11.03 6.72 -1.51
C VAL A 119 10.70 5.22 -1.48
N TYR A 120 10.57 4.57 -2.61
CA TYR A 120 10.24 3.15 -2.69
C TYR A 120 11.28 2.36 -3.49
N SER A 121 11.54 1.14 -3.02
CA SER A 121 12.62 0.29 -3.52
C SER A 121 12.35 -0.26 -4.92
N SER A 122 13.38 -0.70 -5.62
CA SER A 122 13.33 -1.21 -6.98
C SER A 122 12.43 -2.44 -7.20
N GLY A 123 12.09 -3.17 -6.14
CA GLY A 123 11.11 -4.28 -6.17
C GLY A 123 9.65 -3.83 -6.19
N ILE A 124 9.41 -2.54 -5.92
CA ILE A 124 8.08 -1.93 -5.84
C ILE A 124 7.85 -1.03 -7.06
N TYR A 125 6.61 -1.01 -7.50
CA TYR A 125 6.14 -0.15 -8.58
C TYR A 125 4.97 0.69 -8.08
N LYS A 126 4.99 1.99 -8.39
CA LYS A 126 3.86 2.89 -8.19
C LYS A 126 2.93 2.79 -9.39
N VAL A 127 1.64 2.62 -9.12
CA VAL A 127 0.61 2.56 -10.15
C VAL A 127 0.18 3.98 -10.51
N ILE A 128 0.29 4.30 -11.78
CA ILE A 128 -0.12 5.59 -12.36
C ILE A 128 -1.44 5.39 -13.08
N CYS A 129 -2.48 6.11 -12.67
CA CYS A 129 -3.80 6.12 -13.31
C CYS A 129 -4.51 7.45 -13.05
N ASP A 130 -5.63 7.66 -13.73
CA ASP A 130 -6.51 8.80 -13.44
C ASP A 130 -6.98 8.73 -11.97
N SER A 131 -7.01 9.87 -11.30
CA SER A 131 -7.43 9.99 -9.89
C SER A 131 -8.86 9.48 -9.66
N LYS A 132 -9.73 9.58 -10.65
CA LYS A 132 -11.11 9.08 -10.61
C LYS A 132 -11.21 7.56 -10.73
N LEU A 133 -10.13 6.88 -11.05
CA LEU A 133 -10.05 5.43 -11.19
C LEU A 133 -9.29 4.75 -10.05
N LYS A 134 -8.68 5.52 -9.13
CA LYS A 134 -7.80 4.95 -8.09
C LYS A 134 -8.48 3.85 -7.27
N GLY A 135 -9.73 4.04 -6.87
CA GLY A 135 -10.49 3.02 -6.13
C GLY A 135 -10.74 1.77 -6.96
N PHE A 136 -11.20 1.92 -8.20
CA PHE A 136 -11.40 0.79 -9.11
C PHE A 136 -10.10 0.03 -9.35
N VAL A 137 -9.01 0.74 -9.62
CA VAL A 137 -7.67 0.16 -9.85
C VAL A 137 -7.14 -0.55 -8.60
N TYR A 138 -7.35 0.01 -7.41
CA TYR A 138 -6.93 -0.61 -6.16
C TYR A 138 -7.64 -1.96 -5.94
N PHE A 139 -8.96 -2.02 -6.12
CA PHE A 139 -9.70 -3.26 -5.95
C PHE A 139 -9.47 -4.24 -7.11
N TYR A 140 -9.21 -3.77 -8.32
CA TYR A 140 -8.73 -4.60 -9.43
C TYR A 140 -7.39 -5.27 -9.08
N ILE A 141 -6.43 -4.52 -8.52
CA ILE A 141 -5.12 -5.06 -8.11
C ILE A 141 -5.29 -6.16 -7.05
N ASN A 142 -6.27 -6.03 -6.17
CA ASN A 142 -6.56 -7.02 -5.13
C ASN A 142 -7.47 -8.17 -5.59
N SER A 143 -7.98 -8.15 -6.82
CA SER A 143 -8.85 -9.21 -7.35
C SER A 143 -8.07 -10.43 -7.79
N ASP A 144 -8.71 -11.60 -7.74
CA ASP A 144 -8.15 -12.85 -8.25
C ASP A 144 -7.79 -12.73 -9.74
N LEU A 145 -8.55 -11.92 -10.50
CA LEU A 145 -8.28 -11.66 -11.92
C LEU A 145 -6.84 -11.19 -12.19
N LEU A 146 -6.30 -10.29 -11.36
CA LEU A 146 -4.92 -9.82 -11.52
C LEU A 146 -3.94 -10.68 -10.73
N GLN A 147 -4.27 -11.06 -9.50
CA GLN A 147 -3.38 -11.80 -8.62
C GLN A 147 -2.99 -13.16 -9.22
N ASP A 148 -3.91 -13.85 -9.90
CA ASP A 148 -3.63 -15.11 -10.58
C ASP A 148 -2.68 -14.92 -11.76
N ILE A 149 -2.83 -13.85 -12.56
CA ILE A 149 -1.89 -13.54 -13.64
C ILE A 149 -0.48 -13.31 -13.07
N ILE A 150 -0.35 -12.55 -11.99
CA ILE A 150 0.94 -12.30 -11.34
C ILE A 150 1.54 -13.61 -10.83
N LYS A 151 0.76 -14.42 -10.11
CA LYS A 151 1.19 -15.69 -9.53
C LYS A 151 1.65 -16.69 -10.58
N GLN A 152 0.89 -16.86 -11.65
CA GLN A 152 1.22 -17.78 -12.76
C GLN A 152 2.48 -17.35 -13.54
N ASN A 153 2.80 -16.06 -13.54
CA ASN A 153 3.96 -15.51 -14.25
C ASN A 153 5.14 -15.16 -13.32
N SER A 154 5.05 -15.51 -12.04
CA SER A 154 6.14 -15.33 -11.08
C SER A 154 7.23 -16.38 -11.32
N GLN A 155 8.47 -15.94 -11.51
CA GLN A 155 9.63 -16.78 -11.79
C GLN A 155 10.76 -16.48 -10.80
N GLY A 156 11.57 -17.50 -10.51
CA GLY A 156 12.71 -17.43 -9.61
C GLY A 156 12.61 -18.42 -8.45
N THR A 157 13.76 -18.91 -7.99
CA THR A 157 13.84 -19.87 -6.87
C THR A 157 14.13 -19.19 -5.54
N THR A 158 14.93 -18.15 -5.55
CA THR A 158 15.33 -17.40 -4.34
C THR A 158 14.59 -16.06 -4.23
N ILE A 159 14.47 -15.33 -5.35
CA ILE A 159 13.70 -14.08 -5.41
C ILE A 159 12.73 -14.21 -6.59
N LEU A 160 11.44 -14.10 -6.30
CA LEU A 160 10.40 -14.14 -7.32
C LEU A 160 10.35 -12.82 -8.08
N HIS A 161 10.24 -12.89 -9.40
CA HIS A 161 10.11 -11.75 -10.30
C HIS A 161 8.88 -11.93 -11.20
N ALA A 162 8.01 -10.94 -11.23
CA ALA A 162 6.77 -10.99 -12.00
C ALA A 162 6.52 -9.76 -12.88
N SER A 163 7.48 -8.86 -13.03
CA SER A 163 7.28 -7.61 -13.82
C SER A 163 6.91 -7.87 -15.29
N LYS A 164 7.28 -9.03 -15.84
CA LYS A 164 6.90 -9.44 -17.21
C LYS A 164 5.39 -9.69 -17.35
N SER A 165 4.67 -9.96 -16.24
CA SER A 165 3.21 -10.15 -16.26
C SER A 165 2.43 -8.88 -16.60
N ILE A 166 3.02 -7.69 -16.40
CA ILE A 166 2.36 -6.40 -16.66
C ILE A 166 1.72 -6.33 -18.04
N LYS A 167 2.39 -6.87 -19.09
CA LYS A 167 1.85 -6.86 -20.46
C LYS A 167 0.65 -7.79 -20.65
N LEU A 168 0.36 -8.66 -19.69
CA LEU A 168 -0.75 -9.62 -19.75
C LEU A 168 -1.99 -9.11 -19.00
N PHE A 169 -1.90 -7.97 -18.34
CA PHE A 169 -2.97 -7.47 -17.50
C PHE A 169 -4.18 -7.07 -18.33
N LYS A 170 -5.31 -7.65 -17.97
CA LYS A 170 -6.63 -7.37 -18.55
C LYS A 170 -7.54 -6.84 -17.45
N MET A 171 -8.12 -5.68 -17.66
CA MET A 171 -8.97 -5.01 -16.68
C MET A 171 -10.39 -4.91 -17.22
N PRO A 172 -11.43 -5.16 -16.41
CA PRO A 172 -12.82 -4.93 -16.82
C PRO A 172 -13.04 -3.48 -17.25
N SER A 173 -13.91 -3.26 -18.21
CA SER A 173 -14.28 -1.91 -18.65
C SER A 173 -14.97 -1.13 -17.51
N VAL A 174 -14.57 0.12 -17.32
CA VAL A 174 -15.11 1.00 -16.26
C VAL A 174 -16.38 1.70 -16.77
N ASN A 175 -17.45 0.93 -16.98
CA ASN A 175 -18.69 1.44 -17.58
C ASN A 175 -19.74 1.86 -16.54
N ASN A 176 -19.62 1.41 -15.29
CA ASN A 176 -20.56 1.72 -14.21
C ASN A 176 -20.02 2.86 -13.34
N ILE A 177 -20.47 4.08 -13.61
CA ILE A 177 -20.04 5.30 -12.88
C ILE A 177 -20.41 5.21 -11.39
N ILE A 178 -21.58 4.65 -11.04
CA ILE A 178 -22.02 4.55 -9.63
C ILE A 178 -21.07 3.63 -8.87
N LEU A 179 -20.79 2.45 -9.42
CA LEU A 179 -19.86 1.49 -8.83
C LEU A 179 -18.44 2.07 -8.69
N ASN A 180 -17.95 2.75 -9.72
CA ASN A 180 -16.64 3.39 -9.67
C ASN A 180 -16.56 4.45 -8.57
N ASN A 181 -17.59 5.27 -8.41
CA ASN A 181 -17.65 6.27 -7.32
C ASN A 181 -17.65 5.59 -5.95
N GLN A 182 -18.43 4.53 -5.75
CA GLN A 182 -18.45 3.77 -4.49
C GLN A 182 -17.06 3.19 -4.16
N LEU A 183 -16.36 2.61 -5.14
CA LEU A 183 -15.01 2.10 -4.94
C LEU A 183 -14.00 3.21 -4.62
N ASN A 184 -14.14 4.39 -5.25
CA ASN A 184 -13.31 5.55 -4.92
C ASN A 184 -13.57 6.08 -3.51
N ASP A 185 -14.83 6.11 -3.06
CA ASP A 185 -15.16 6.52 -1.70
C ASP A 185 -14.54 5.56 -0.67
N LEU A 186 -14.65 4.25 -0.89
CA LEU A 186 -14.00 3.25 -0.03
C LEU A 186 -12.48 3.40 -0.02
N TYR A 187 -11.87 3.66 -1.18
CA TYR A 187 -10.44 3.92 -1.30
C TYR A 187 -10.00 5.14 -0.47
N ASN A 188 -10.73 6.23 -0.55
CA ASN A 188 -10.44 7.45 0.21
C ASN A 188 -10.59 7.23 1.72
N VAL A 189 -11.58 6.45 2.14
CA VAL A 189 -11.73 6.06 3.54
C VAL A 189 -10.54 5.21 3.99
N LEU A 190 -10.10 4.23 3.20
CA LEU A 190 -8.92 3.42 3.49
C LEU A 190 -7.66 4.27 3.66
N ILE A 191 -7.42 5.23 2.76
CA ILE A 191 -6.27 6.17 2.87
C ILE A 191 -6.28 6.89 4.22
N ASN A 192 -7.43 7.40 4.65
CA ASN A 192 -7.54 8.11 5.92
C ASN A 192 -7.32 7.18 7.13
N LEU A 193 -7.79 5.94 7.06
CA LEU A 193 -7.57 4.94 8.11
C LEU A 193 -6.10 4.53 8.19
N TYR A 194 -5.40 4.35 7.07
CA TYR A 194 -3.97 4.07 7.07
C TYR A 194 -3.13 5.23 7.62
N LYS A 195 -3.45 6.48 7.25
CA LYS A 195 -2.82 7.67 7.86
C LYS A 195 -3.03 7.71 9.38
N LYS A 196 -4.25 7.42 9.83
CA LYS A 196 -4.57 7.31 11.27
C LYS A 196 -3.76 6.20 11.94
N GLN A 197 -3.62 5.04 11.30
CA GLN A 197 -2.86 3.91 11.81
C GLN A 197 -1.39 4.26 12.04
N ILE A 198 -0.75 4.92 11.07
CA ILE A 198 0.64 5.39 11.17
C ILE A 198 0.77 6.38 12.35
N SER A 199 -0.16 7.31 12.49
CA SER A 199 -0.16 8.29 13.58
C SER A 199 -0.31 7.63 14.95
N LEU A 200 -1.21 6.64 15.08
CA LEU A 200 -1.40 5.89 16.33
C LEU A 200 -0.15 5.11 16.71
N LYS A 201 0.49 4.42 15.75
CA LYS A 201 1.75 3.70 15.97
C LYS A 201 2.87 4.64 16.40
N LYS A 202 2.96 5.85 15.82
CA LYS A 202 3.92 6.89 16.24
C LYS A 202 3.64 7.39 17.66
N ILE A 203 2.38 7.61 18.02
CA ILE A 203 1.98 8.00 19.40
C ILE A 203 2.38 6.91 20.39
N LYS A 204 2.08 5.63 20.08
CA LYS A 204 2.49 4.51 20.93
C LYS A 204 3.99 4.50 21.18
N GLN A 205 4.81 4.65 20.14
CA GLN A 205 6.27 4.67 20.26
C GLN A 205 6.76 5.85 21.13
N LEU A 206 6.18 7.04 20.97
CA LEU A 206 6.51 8.21 21.79
C LEU A 206 6.16 8.00 23.26
N LEU A 207 5.04 7.34 23.56
CA LEU A 207 4.66 7.00 24.93
C LEU A 207 5.63 5.97 25.52
N LEU A 208 5.99 4.95 24.76
CA LEU A 208 6.98 3.94 25.22
C LEU A 208 8.32 4.59 25.52
N ASN A 209 8.87 5.37 24.61
CA ASN A 209 10.15 6.06 24.84
C ASN A 209 10.10 7.02 26.03
N LYS A 210 8.99 7.70 26.23
CA LYS A 210 8.84 8.66 27.34
C LYS A 210 8.85 8.00 28.73
N TYR A 211 8.35 6.78 28.82
CA TYR A 211 8.10 6.13 30.10
C TYR A 211 9.02 4.95 30.42
N PHE A 212 9.74 4.43 29.43
CA PHE A 212 10.56 3.23 29.59
C PHE A 212 12.01 3.39 29.11
N ASP A 213 12.35 4.47 28.38
CA ASP A 213 13.73 4.93 28.08
C ASP A 213 14.12 6.10 29.03
#